data_949258156068304af80e5701b470d33f
#
_entry.id   949258156068304af80e5701b470d33f
#
_cell.length_a   1.000
_cell.length_b   1.000
_cell.length_c   1.000
_cell.angle_alpha   90.00
_cell.angle_beta   90.00
_cell.angle_gamma   90.00
#
_symmetry.space_group_name_H-M   'P 1'
#
loop_
_entity.id
_entity.type
_entity.pdbx_description
1 polymer ?
#
loop_
_entity_poly.entity_id
_entity_poly.type
_entity_poly.pdbx_seq_one_letter_code
_entity_poly.pdbx_strand_id
1 'polypeptide(L)'
;MNTAIIGHEKIVEFFENIARSGNLSHAYCLIGPDHIGRRKVAETIAAELLEIPPGDLNLSPDYRLVDRLPDEKTGKLKKHISVEQIRELVYFLGQSAFRKNGCKAAIINDIENLNQSGANSLLKSLEEMDDKTIVFLLVGDAASVLPTILSRARKIFFAPVREGAIFEYLKNNGADDDLAGELARMSRGLPGHAIRWLREPDSLARRVNEEKRFESLFHQPFYQKLQSVEDLFGDKSDHIKARAELSEVLDLWQEMIVARLRTGAVGGIMTGVDSSKNENIAPKELIAMENCVAAAKAGLRENIHPRLLVEDILLQIP
;
A
#
# COMPACT_ATOMS: atom_id res chain seq x y z
N MET A 1 -19.99 12.45 -1.43
CA MET A 1 -19.49 11.13 -0.99
C MET A 1 -18.86 11.33 0.36
N ASN A 2 -19.32 10.59 1.37
CA ASN A 2 -18.83 10.76 2.73
C ASN A 2 -17.36 10.32 2.80
N THR A 3 -16.45 11.26 3.01
CA THR A 3 -14.99 11.04 3.00
C THR A 3 -14.49 10.55 4.37
N ALA A 4 -15.29 9.74 5.05
CA ALA A 4 -14.97 9.26 6.40
C ALA A 4 -13.64 8.48 6.40
N ILE A 5 -12.74 8.87 7.27
CA ILE A 5 -11.55 8.11 7.63
C ILE A 5 -12.01 6.94 8.51
N ILE A 6 -11.51 5.75 8.23
CA ILE A 6 -11.87 4.55 8.96
C ILE A 6 -10.73 4.19 9.91
N GLY A 7 -11.00 4.27 11.21
CA GLY A 7 -10.14 3.73 12.27
C GLY A 7 -8.84 4.49 12.58
N HIS A 8 -8.63 5.66 12.00
CA HIS A 8 -7.45 6.49 12.24
C HIS A 8 -7.80 7.85 12.88
N GLU A 9 -8.90 7.90 13.61
CA GLU A 9 -9.44 9.11 14.26
C GLU A 9 -8.39 9.76 15.18
N LYS A 10 -7.63 8.95 15.93
CA LYS A 10 -6.55 9.44 16.81
C LYS A 10 -5.41 10.14 16.05
N ILE A 11 -5.12 9.71 14.83
CA ILE A 11 -4.11 10.37 13.99
C ILE A 11 -4.64 11.72 13.52
N VAL A 12 -5.91 11.79 13.12
CA VAL A 12 -6.55 13.06 12.73
C VAL A 12 -6.60 14.02 13.91
N GLU A 13 -7.10 13.59 15.07
CA GLU A 13 -7.13 14.39 16.30
C GLU A 13 -5.73 14.90 16.68
N PHE A 14 -4.70 14.07 16.53
CA PHE A 14 -3.33 14.50 16.75
C PHE A 14 -2.95 15.67 15.84
N PHE A 15 -3.26 15.59 14.53
CA PHE A 15 -2.95 16.67 13.60
C PHE A 15 -3.77 17.93 13.85
N GLU A 16 -5.06 17.81 14.17
CA GLU A 16 -5.90 18.93 14.57
C GLU A 16 -5.33 19.66 15.79
N ASN A 17 -4.91 18.92 16.82
CA ASN A 17 -4.35 19.48 18.04
C ASN A 17 -3.03 20.22 17.80
N ILE A 18 -2.12 19.64 17.01
CA ILE A 18 -0.84 20.30 16.70
C ILE A 18 -1.04 21.49 15.75
N ALA A 19 -2.00 21.45 14.83
CA ALA A 19 -2.36 22.59 13.98
C ALA A 19 -2.87 23.77 14.82
N ARG A 20 -3.79 23.52 15.76
CA ARG A 20 -4.33 24.54 16.68
C ARG A 20 -3.24 25.13 17.60
N SER A 21 -2.26 24.33 18.01
CA SER A 21 -1.16 24.80 18.88
C SER A 21 -0.03 25.50 18.12
N GLY A 22 -0.05 25.52 16.80
CA GLY A 22 1.00 26.11 15.96
C GLY A 22 2.32 25.30 15.95
N ASN A 23 2.30 24.05 16.45
CA ASN A 23 3.48 23.19 16.58
C ASN A 23 3.60 22.17 15.45
N LEU A 24 3.13 22.50 14.24
CA LEU A 24 3.27 21.63 13.07
C LEU A 24 4.76 21.49 12.71
N SER A 25 5.18 20.26 12.47
CA SER A 25 6.46 19.99 11.81
C SER A 25 6.29 20.15 10.30
N HIS A 26 7.32 20.57 9.62
CA HIS A 26 7.31 20.71 8.16
C HIS A 26 7.31 19.38 7.41
N ALA A 27 7.67 18.25 8.05
CA ALA A 27 7.65 16.94 7.39
C ALA A 27 7.12 15.81 8.30
N TYR A 28 6.24 14.99 7.75
CA TYR A 28 5.73 13.78 8.40
C TYR A 28 5.89 12.57 7.50
N CYS A 29 6.41 11.48 8.06
CA CYS A 29 6.51 10.19 7.39
C CYS A 29 5.38 9.28 7.90
N LEU A 30 4.39 9.01 7.04
CA LEU A 30 3.25 8.14 7.33
C LEU A 30 3.59 6.72 6.91
N ILE A 31 3.80 5.84 7.89
CA ILE A 31 4.35 4.50 7.73
C ILE A 31 3.26 3.46 7.95
N GLY A 32 3.12 2.54 7.03
CA GLY A 32 2.18 1.42 7.15
C GLY A 32 1.91 0.76 5.79
N PRO A 33 1.26 -0.40 5.76
CA PRO A 33 1.01 -1.14 4.54
C PRO A 33 0.09 -0.39 3.57
N ASP A 34 0.09 -0.79 2.31
CA ASP A 34 -0.85 -0.30 1.33
C ASP A 34 -2.29 -0.60 1.76
N HIS A 35 -3.25 0.14 1.23
CA HIS A 35 -4.66 0.01 1.58
C HIS A 35 -5.04 0.28 3.05
N ILE A 36 -4.08 0.67 3.93
CA ILE A 36 -4.35 1.06 5.32
C ILE A 36 -5.06 2.43 5.44
N GLY A 37 -4.94 3.30 4.43
CA GLY A 37 -5.57 4.63 4.42
C GLY A 37 -4.63 5.80 4.61
N ARG A 38 -3.29 5.62 4.57
CA ARG A 38 -2.26 6.68 4.72
C ARG A 38 -2.55 7.90 3.85
N ARG A 39 -2.75 7.68 2.54
CA ARG A 39 -3.01 8.75 1.57
C ARG A 39 -4.29 9.52 1.91
N LYS A 40 -5.36 8.81 2.23
CA LYS A 40 -6.65 9.42 2.58
C LYS A 40 -6.53 10.33 3.80
N VAL A 41 -5.81 9.89 4.83
CA VAL A 41 -5.54 10.68 6.03
C VAL A 41 -4.70 11.91 5.67
N ALA A 42 -3.61 11.76 4.90
CA ALA A 42 -2.77 12.88 4.46
C ALA A 42 -3.57 13.92 3.66
N GLU A 43 -4.39 13.48 2.70
CA GLU A 43 -5.26 14.36 1.89
C GLU A 43 -6.29 15.10 2.77
N THR A 44 -6.88 14.42 3.76
CA THR A 44 -7.85 15.05 4.67
C THR A 44 -7.17 16.13 5.51
N ILE A 45 -6.01 15.85 6.08
CA ILE A 45 -5.24 16.81 6.88
C ILE A 45 -4.77 17.97 6.02
N ALA A 46 -4.26 17.72 4.80
CA ALA A 46 -3.86 18.77 3.87
C ALA A 46 -5.04 19.69 3.51
N ALA A 47 -6.22 19.12 3.24
CA ALA A 47 -7.42 19.88 2.93
C ALA A 47 -7.86 20.78 4.10
N GLU A 48 -7.78 20.27 5.32
CA GLU A 48 -8.09 21.03 6.55
C GLU A 48 -7.10 22.18 6.75
N LEU A 49 -5.79 21.93 6.62
CA LEU A 49 -4.75 22.95 6.75
C LEU A 49 -4.85 24.03 5.67
N LEU A 50 -5.28 23.67 4.46
CA LEU A 50 -5.51 24.61 3.37
C LEU A 50 -6.89 25.28 3.44
N GLU A 51 -7.76 24.87 4.37
CA GLU A 51 -9.15 25.35 4.53
C GLU A 51 -9.97 25.20 3.23
N ILE A 52 -9.86 24.06 2.58
CA ILE A 52 -10.58 23.73 1.34
C ILE A 52 -11.29 22.37 1.48
N PRO A 53 -12.39 22.16 0.74
CA PRO A 53 -13.03 20.84 0.72
C PRO A 53 -12.06 19.77 0.20
N PRO A 54 -12.05 18.56 0.78
CA PRO A 54 -11.16 17.48 0.32
C PRO A 54 -11.30 17.14 -1.18
N GLY A 55 -12.49 17.34 -1.77
CA GLY A 55 -12.73 17.11 -3.20
C GLY A 55 -12.02 18.11 -4.12
N ASP A 56 -11.72 19.29 -3.61
CA ASP A 56 -11.11 20.40 -4.37
C ASP A 56 -9.58 20.49 -4.14
N LEU A 57 -9.01 19.57 -3.35
CA LEU A 57 -7.60 19.61 -2.98
C LEU A 57 -6.67 19.69 -4.18
N ASN A 58 -6.93 18.89 -5.21
CA ASN A 58 -6.12 18.86 -6.44
C ASN A 58 -6.25 20.14 -7.31
N LEU A 59 -7.24 20.98 -7.04
CA LEU A 59 -7.43 22.25 -7.73
C LEU A 59 -6.68 23.41 -7.05
N SER A 60 -6.20 23.19 -5.84
CA SER A 60 -5.50 24.22 -5.08
C SER A 60 -4.10 24.49 -5.63
N PRO A 61 -3.72 25.76 -5.87
CA PRO A 61 -2.34 26.11 -6.22
C PRO A 61 -1.34 25.87 -5.08
N ASP A 62 -1.83 25.74 -3.83
CA ASP A 62 -1.03 25.51 -2.63
C ASP A 62 -0.91 24.01 -2.27
N TYR A 63 -1.37 23.11 -3.15
CA TYR A 63 -1.25 21.67 -2.99
C TYR A 63 -0.46 21.02 -4.12
N ARG A 64 0.32 20.00 -3.78
CA ARG A 64 1.00 19.12 -4.75
C ARG A 64 0.96 17.67 -4.29
N LEU A 65 0.57 16.80 -5.23
CA LEU A 65 0.71 15.37 -5.11
C LEU A 65 1.82 14.90 -6.05
N VAL A 66 2.79 14.18 -5.51
CA VAL A 66 3.83 13.50 -6.29
C VAL A 66 3.57 12.01 -6.21
N ASP A 67 3.29 11.44 -7.37
CA ASP A 67 3.03 10.01 -7.54
C ASP A 67 3.85 9.49 -8.72
N ARG A 68 4.03 8.18 -8.83
CA ARG A 68 4.67 7.59 -9.99
C ARG A 68 3.83 7.85 -11.23
N LEU A 69 4.43 8.41 -12.26
CA LEU A 69 3.74 8.68 -13.52
C LEU A 69 3.68 7.43 -14.40
N PRO A 70 2.64 7.29 -15.23
CA PRO A 70 2.62 6.29 -16.27
C PRO A 70 3.73 6.58 -17.30
N ASP A 71 4.31 5.53 -17.83
CA ASP A 71 5.21 5.60 -18.98
C ASP A 71 4.40 5.89 -20.25
N GLU A 72 4.80 6.88 -21.03
CA GLU A 72 4.05 7.35 -22.21
C GLU A 72 3.89 6.28 -23.30
N LYS A 73 4.84 5.32 -23.38
CA LYS A 73 4.83 4.29 -24.42
C LYS A 73 4.05 3.05 -24.00
N THR A 74 4.09 2.74 -22.71
CA THR A 74 3.54 1.47 -22.21
C THR A 74 2.26 1.65 -21.37
N GLY A 75 1.92 2.90 -20.98
CA GLY A 75 0.80 3.22 -20.09
C GLY A 75 0.98 2.78 -18.64
N LYS A 76 2.15 2.22 -18.29
CA LYS A 76 2.41 1.67 -16.97
C LYS A 76 3.09 2.64 -16.04
N LEU A 77 2.87 2.44 -14.74
CA LEU A 77 3.57 3.22 -13.73
C LEU A 77 5.09 3.00 -13.85
N LYS A 78 5.83 4.10 -13.98
CA LYS A 78 7.29 4.08 -13.96
C LYS A 78 7.79 3.46 -12.65
N LYS A 79 8.94 2.78 -12.70
CA LYS A 79 9.54 2.14 -11.52
C LYS A 79 9.86 3.16 -10.42
N HIS A 80 10.26 4.36 -10.81
CA HIS A 80 10.72 5.40 -9.89
C HIS A 80 9.97 6.71 -10.13
N ILE A 81 9.86 7.50 -9.07
CA ILE A 81 9.53 8.92 -9.16
C ILE A 81 10.74 9.61 -9.82
N SER A 82 10.49 10.40 -10.85
CA SER A 82 11.57 11.04 -11.59
C SER A 82 12.23 12.19 -10.80
N VAL A 83 13.49 12.48 -11.13
CA VAL A 83 14.21 13.61 -10.53
C VAL A 83 13.53 14.94 -10.87
N GLU A 84 12.96 15.03 -12.07
CA GLU A 84 12.23 16.20 -12.55
C GLU A 84 11.01 16.48 -11.69
N GLN A 85 10.20 15.45 -11.36
CA GLN A 85 9.06 15.60 -10.45
C GLN A 85 9.49 16.14 -9.06
N ILE A 86 10.62 15.67 -8.55
CA ILE A 86 11.14 16.17 -7.28
C ILE A 86 11.67 17.59 -7.41
N ARG A 87 12.32 17.96 -8.51
CA ARG A 87 12.75 19.35 -8.75
C ARG A 87 11.56 20.31 -8.86
N GLU A 88 10.51 19.92 -9.55
CA GLU A 88 9.25 20.68 -9.61
C GLU A 88 8.62 20.83 -8.23
N LEU A 89 8.62 19.75 -7.42
CA LEU A 89 8.14 19.82 -6.04
C LEU A 89 9.00 20.78 -5.20
N VAL A 90 10.33 20.68 -5.26
CA VAL A 90 11.25 21.55 -4.54
C VAL A 90 11.04 23.02 -4.93
N TYR A 91 10.88 23.28 -6.22
CA TYR A 91 10.56 24.62 -6.71
C TYR A 91 9.21 25.12 -6.14
N PHE A 92 8.18 24.29 -6.17
CA PHE A 92 6.88 24.57 -5.56
C PHE A 92 7.00 24.87 -4.06
N LEU A 93 7.74 24.05 -3.31
CA LEU A 93 7.92 24.23 -1.86
C LEU A 93 8.65 25.54 -1.51
N GLY A 94 9.59 25.98 -2.35
CA GLY A 94 10.34 27.24 -2.18
C GLY A 94 9.55 28.51 -2.50
N GLN A 95 8.33 28.41 -3.07
CA GLN A 95 7.48 29.58 -3.35
C GLN A 95 6.63 29.94 -2.14
N SER A 96 6.20 31.20 -2.05
CA SER A 96 5.19 31.61 -1.07
C SER A 96 3.82 31.00 -1.37
N ALA A 97 3.00 30.77 -0.34
CA ALA A 97 1.62 30.35 -0.52
C ALA A 97 0.82 31.39 -1.34
N PHE A 98 -0.10 30.91 -2.17
CA PHE A 98 -0.99 31.78 -2.96
C PHE A 98 -1.93 32.59 -2.06
N ARG A 99 -2.45 31.93 -1.00
CA ARG A 99 -3.25 32.62 0.01
C ARG A 99 -2.33 33.43 0.93
N LYS A 100 -2.66 34.72 1.13
CA LYS A 100 -1.95 35.57 2.08
C LYS A 100 -1.98 34.94 3.50
N ASN A 101 -0.85 34.71 4.08
CA ASN A 101 -0.67 33.97 5.36
C ASN A 101 -1.11 32.49 5.34
N GLY A 102 -1.39 31.93 4.16
CA GLY A 102 -1.72 30.51 3.99
C GLY A 102 -0.52 29.60 4.19
N CYS A 103 -0.77 28.31 4.21
CA CYS A 103 0.24 27.28 4.18
C CYS A 103 0.25 26.54 2.83
N LYS A 104 1.28 25.73 2.60
CA LYS A 104 1.37 24.80 1.47
C LYS A 104 1.44 23.37 1.96
N ALA A 105 0.84 22.48 1.21
CA ALA A 105 0.86 21.06 1.51
C ALA A 105 1.33 20.26 0.29
N ALA A 106 2.18 19.26 0.55
CA ALA A 106 2.56 18.31 -0.46
C ALA A 106 2.46 16.87 0.07
N ILE A 107 2.13 15.95 -0.82
CA ILE A 107 2.13 14.51 -0.54
C ILE A 107 3.06 13.85 -1.55
N ILE A 108 4.01 13.07 -1.07
CA ILE A 108 4.85 12.18 -1.90
C ILE A 108 4.43 10.75 -1.58
N ASN A 109 3.80 10.09 -2.56
CA ASN A 109 3.41 8.71 -2.42
C ASN A 109 4.59 7.78 -2.73
N ASP A 110 4.67 6.64 -2.02
CA ASP A 110 5.68 5.61 -2.24
C ASP A 110 7.12 6.16 -2.31
N ILE A 111 7.53 6.90 -1.26
CA ILE A 111 8.83 7.60 -1.24
C ILE A 111 10.03 6.64 -1.39
N GLU A 112 9.87 5.36 -1.09
CA GLU A 112 10.84 4.31 -1.34
C GLU A 112 11.20 4.13 -2.83
N ASN A 113 10.36 4.65 -3.72
CA ASN A 113 10.61 4.65 -5.16
C ASN A 113 11.40 5.88 -5.65
N LEU A 114 11.94 6.69 -4.75
CA LEU A 114 12.89 7.74 -5.12
C LEU A 114 14.25 7.13 -5.47
N ASN A 115 14.82 7.61 -6.58
CA ASN A 115 16.23 7.36 -6.83
C ASN A 115 17.14 8.23 -5.94
N GLN A 116 18.42 7.90 -5.86
CA GLN A 116 19.40 8.61 -5.03
C GLN A 116 19.45 10.11 -5.30
N SER A 117 19.37 10.53 -6.57
CA SER A 117 19.42 11.94 -6.96
C SER A 117 18.18 12.70 -6.51
N GLY A 118 16.99 12.11 -6.66
CA GLY A 118 15.72 12.68 -6.18
C GLY A 118 15.70 12.80 -4.66
N ALA A 119 16.17 11.75 -3.97
CA ALA A 119 16.27 11.75 -2.52
C ALA A 119 17.19 12.86 -2.00
N ASN A 120 18.36 13.07 -2.60
CA ASN A 120 19.29 14.14 -2.22
C ASN A 120 18.70 15.54 -2.47
N SER A 121 17.96 15.72 -3.57
CA SER A 121 17.27 16.99 -3.85
C SER A 121 16.19 17.29 -2.81
N LEU A 122 15.43 16.26 -2.41
CA LEU A 122 14.40 16.40 -1.38
C LEU A 122 15.01 16.73 0.00
N LEU A 123 16.12 16.06 0.36
CA LEU A 123 16.79 16.27 1.65
C LEU A 123 17.16 17.74 1.89
N LYS A 124 17.74 18.39 0.87
CA LYS A 124 18.08 19.82 0.97
C LYS A 124 16.83 20.68 1.20
N SER A 125 15.75 20.37 0.48
CA SER A 125 14.50 21.12 0.64
C SER A 125 13.87 20.89 2.03
N LEU A 126 13.93 19.66 2.58
CA LEU A 126 13.43 19.36 3.92
C LEU A 126 14.17 20.12 5.04
N GLU A 127 15.42 20.50 4.80
CA GLU A 127 16.23 21.31 5.75
C GLU A 127 15.92 22.79 5.69
N GLU A 128 15.49 23.29 4.54
CA GLU A 128 15.32 24.72 4.24
C GLU A 128 13.84 25.17 4.24
N MET A 129 12.90 24.25 4.57
CA MET A 129 11.46 24.56 4.56
C MET A 129 11.07 25.56 5.66
N ASP A 130 10.14 26.44 5.33
CA ASP A 130 9.51 27.35 6.28
C ASP A 130 8.40 26.67 7.11
N ASP A 131 8.00 27.29 8.22
CA ASP A 131 6.98 26.77 9.14
C ASP A 131 5.57 26.72 8.53
N LYS A 132 5.37 27.29 7.33
CA LYS A 132 4.09 27.32 6.61
C LYS A 132 4.00 26.25 5.52
N THR A 133 4.96 25.36 5.46
CA THR A 133 4.99 24.29 4.47
C THR A 133 4.95 22.94 5.18
N ILE A 134 4.05 22.05 4.74
CA ILE A 134 3.95 20.68 5.26
C ILE A 134 4.10 19.67 4.14
N VAL A 135 4.92 18.64 4.39
CA VAL A 135 5.13 17.54 3.45
C VAL A 135 4.80 16.21 4.12
N PHE A 136 3.91 15.44 3.51
CA PHE A 136 3.60 14.07 3.90
C PHE A 136 4.35 13.09 3.00
N LEU A 137 5.19 12.27 3.59
CA LEU A 137 5.95 11.21 2.95
C LEU A 137 5.25 9.88 3.24
N LEU A 138 4.63 9.26 2.23
CA LEU A 138 3.93 7.99 2.42
C LEU A 138 4.89 6.84 2.10
N VAL A 139 4.96 5.84 2.99
CA VAL A 139 5.89 4.72 2.86
C VAL A 139 5.28 3.42 3.37
N GLY A 140 5.55 2.33 2.67
CA GLY A 140 5.12 0.99 3.07
C GLY A 140 5.87 0.49 4.30
N ASP A 141 7.20 0.55 4.25
CA ASP A 141 8.10 0.14 5.31
C ASP A 141 9.21 1.18 5.51
N ALA A 142 9.42 1.59 6.76
CA ALA A 142 10.46 2.54 7.13
C ALA A 142 11.88 2.06 6.76
N ALA A 143 12.12 0.74 6.75
CA ALA A 143 13.42 0.18 6.38
C ALA A 143 13.79 0.40 4.91
N SER A 144 12.80 0.67 4.04
CA SER A 144 13.01 0.93 2.61
C SER A 144 13.39 2.37 2.28
N VAL A 145 13.35 3.28 3.26
CA VAL A 145 13.63 4.71 3.10
C VAL A 145 14.99 5.08 3.67
N LEU A 146 15.69 5.99 2.99
CA LEU A 146 16.98 6.48 3.47
C LEU A 146 16.88 7.03 4.90
N PRO A 147 17.76 6.60 5.82
CA PRO A 147 17.74 7.07 7.21
C PRO A 147 17.84 8.60 7.35
N THR A 148 18.50 9.25 6.39
CA THR A 148 18.63 10.71 6.31
C THR A 148 17.30 11.43 6.07
N ILE A 149 16.38 10.85 5.33
CA ILE A 149 15.01 11.37 5.16
C ILE A 149 14.21 11.14 6.44
N LEU A 150 14.27 9.91 6.98
CA LEU A 150 13.55 9.55 8.21
C LEU A 150 13.96 10.37 9.43
N SER A 151 15.20 10.85 9.49
CA SER A 151 15.68 11.69 10.60
C SER A 151 15.13 13.12 10.56
N ARG A 152 14.64 13.58 9.41
CA ARG A 152 14.09 14.93 9.20
C ARG A 152 12.55 14.96 9.16
N ALA A 153 11.91 13.80 9.23
CA ALA A 153 10.46 13.70 9.23
C ALA A 153 9.94 13.10 10.55
N ARG A 154 8.84 13.61 11.05
CA ARG A 154 8.14 13.02 12.19
C ARG A 154 7.42 11.74 11.77
N LYS A 155 7.76 10.62 12.39
CA LYS A 155 7.21 9.30 12.04
C LYS A 155 5.84 9.10 12.68
N ILE A 156 4.86 8.72 11.86
CA ILE A 156 3.50 8.34 12.27
C ILE A 156 3.23 6.93 11.74
N PHE A 157 3.00 5.99 12.64
CA PHE A 157 2.76 4.61 12.30
C PHE A 157 1.26 4.32 12.21
N PHE A 158 0.86 3.69 11.12
CA PHE A 158 -0.51 3.23 10.89
C PHE A 158 -0.63 1.77 11.28
N ALA A 159 -1.45 1.50 12.27
CA ALA A 159 -1.79 0.14 12.69
C ALA A 159 -3.03 -0.36 11.93
N PRO A 160 -3.18 -1.69 11.73
CA PRO A 160 -4.40 -2.26 11.16
C PRO A 160 -5.66 -1.78 11.88
N VAL A 161 -6.67 -1.44 11.10
CA VAL A 161 -7.96 -0.94 11.59
C VAL A 161 -8.76 -2.10 12.20
N ARG A 162 -9.52 -1.81 13.26
CA ARG A 162 -10.38 -2.81 13.89
C ARG A 162 -11.47 -3.26 12.93
N GLU A 163 -11.72 -4.56 12.88
CA GLU A 163 -12.71 -5.18 12.00
C GLU A 163 -14.10 -4.52 12.15
N GLY A 164 -14.54 -4.26 13.39
CA GLY A 164 -15.82 -3.59 13.65
C GLY A 164 -15.94 -2.20 13.01
N ALA A 165 -14.85 -1.42 12.95
CA ALA A 165 -14.88 -0.10 12.31
C ALA A 165 -15.03 -0.22 10.77
N ILE A 166 -14.41 -1.23 10.18
CA ILE A 166 -14.56 -1.53 8.75
C ILE A 166 -15.96 -2.03 8.46
N PHE A 167 -16.48 -2.94 9.28
CA PHE A 167 -17.86 -3.47 9.20
C PHE A 167 -18.89 -2.35 9.19
N GLU A 168 -18.86 -1.47 10.18
CA GLU A 168 -19.80 -0.34 10.28
C GLU A 168 -19.71 0.59 9.06
N TYR A 169 -18.51 0.85 8.57
CA TYR A 169 -18.36 1.64 7.37
C TYR A 169 -19.00 0.97 6.14
N LEU A 170 -18.80 -0.33 5.95
CA LEU A 170 -19.36 -1.07 4.81
C LEU A 170 -20.88 -1.10 4.85
N LYS A 171 -21.48 -1.31 6.04
CA LYS A 171 -22.94 -1.24 6.25
C LYS A 171 -23.50 0.14 5.88
N ASN A 172 -22.87 1.19 6.35
CA ASN A 172 -23.26 2.57 6.03
C ASN A 172 -23.09 2.93 4.53
N ASN A 173 -22.38 2.10 3.77
CA ASN A 173 -22.15 2.28 2.33
C ASN A 173 -22.83 1.21 1.47
N GLY A 174 -23.83 0.51 2.00
CA GLY A 174 -24.77 -0.32 1.23
C GLY A 174 -24.49 -1.82 1.25
N ALA A 175 -23.53 -2.31 2.04
CA ALA A 175 -23.36 -3.74 2.24
C ALA A 175 -24.43 -4.25 3.27
N ASP A 176 -24.97 -5.44 3.03
CA ASP A 176 -25.70 -6.15 4.08
C ASP A 176 -24.76 -6.68 5.17
N ASP A 177 -25.31 -7.21 6.25
CA ASP A 177 -24.55 -7.64 7.43
C ASP A 177 -23.59 -8.78 7.11
N ASP A 178 -24.02 -9.72 6.28
CA ASP A 178 -23.20 -10.90 5.90
C ASP A 178 -22.02 -10.48 5.05
N LEU A 179 -22.27 -9.70 3.99
CA LEU A 179 -21.22 -9.18 3.10
C LEU A 179 -20.26 -8.24 3.85
N ALA A 180 -20.80 -7.33 4.68
CA ALA A 180 -19.97 -6.42 5.47
C ALA A 180 -19.06 -7.17 6.43
N GLY A 181 -19.55 -8.21 7.10
CA GLY A 181 -18.78 -9.06 7.99
C GLY A 181 -17.71 -9.84 7.26
N GLU A 182 -18.04 -10.43 6.11
CA GLU A 182 -17.08 -11.15 5.28
C GLU A 182 -15.95 -10.23 4.80
N LEU A 183 -16.28 -9.09 4.17
CA LEU A 183 -15.29 -8.16 3.64
C LEU A 183 -14.43 -7.52 4.75
N ALA A 184 -15.02 -7.17 5.89
CA ALA A 184 -14.27 -6.62 7.03
C ALA A 184 -13.22 -7.61 7.53
N ARG A 185 -13.59 -8.87 7.71
CA ARG A 185 -12.70 -9.94 8.14
C ARG A 185 -11.60 -10.22 7.12
N MET A 186 -11.97 -10.37 5.82
CA MET A 186 -11.03 -10.64 4.74
C MET A 186 -10.02 -9.50 4.54
N SER A 187 -10.41 -8.26 4.84
CA SER A 187 -9.54 -7.09 4.70
C SER A 187 -8.38 -7.03 5.70
N ARG A 188 -8.43 -7.83 6.77
CA ARG A 188 -7.38 -7.91 7.81
C ARG A 188 -6.95 -6.56 8.36
N GLY A 189 -7.89 -5.65 8.50
CA GLY A 189 -7.64 -4.29 9.00
C GLY A 189 -7.11 -3.32 7.95
N LEU A 190 -7.19 -3.65 6.67
CA LEU A 190 -6.84 -2.80 5.53
C LEU A 190 -8.12 -2.29 4.86
N PRO A 191 -8.70 -1.17 5.30
CA PRO A 191 -10.01 -0.72 4.84
C PRO A 191 -10.08 -0.44 3.34
N GLY A 192 -8.95 -0.09 2.70
CA GLY A 192 -8.88 0.11 1.27
C GLY A 192 -9.22 -1.14 0.46
N HIS A 193 -8.86 -2.33 0.93
CA HIS A 193 -9.27 -3.60 0.31
C HIS A 193 -10.78 -3.80 0.42
N ALA A 194 -11.36 -3.67 1.62
CA ALA A 194 -12.78 -3.86 1.85
C ALA A 194 -13.64 -2.90 0.99
N ILE A 195 -13.21 -1.63 0.90
CA ILE A 195 -13.88 -0.62 0.07
C ILE A 195 -13.78 -0.99 -1.42
N ARG A 196 -12.60 -1.45 -1.88
CA ARG A 196 -12.40 -1.86 -3.28
C ARG A 196 -13.31 -3.04 -3.61
N TRP A 197 -13.35 -4.07 -2.77
CA TRP A 197 -14.17 -5.26 -3.01
C TRP A 197 -15.66 -4.98 -3.00
N LEU A 198 -16.13 -4.06 -2.15
CA LEU A 198 -17.52 -3.62 -2.17
C LEU A 198 -17.90 -2.90 -3.48
N ARG A 199 -16.98 -2.12 -4.04
CA ARG A 199 -17.20 -1.36 -5.28
C ARG A 199 -16.96 -2.16 -6.56
N GLU A 200 -16.08 -3.13 -6.50
CA GLU A 200 -15.58 -3.93 -7.62
C GLU A 200 -15.71 -5.43 -7.31
N PRO A 201 -16.92 -6.02 -7.45
CA PRO A 201 -17.14 -7.45 -7.14
C PRO A 201 -16.20 -8.40 -7.89
N ASP A 202 -15.80 -8.05 -9.13
CA ASP A 202 -14.83 -8.84 -9.91
C ASP A 202 -13.46 -8.88 -9.25
N SER A 203 -13.08 -7.84 -8.52
CA SER A 203 -11.84 -7.80 -7.74
C SER A 203 -11.88 -8.77 -6.57
N LEU A 204 -13.03 -8.88 -5.90
CA LEU A 204 -13.26 -9.88 -4.85
C LEU A 204 -13.20 -11.31 -5.41
N ALA A 205 -13.91 -11.56 -6.52
CA ALA A 205 -13.94 -12.88 -7.16
C ALA A 205 -12.54 -13.34 -7.57
N ARG A 206 -11.72 -12.44 -8.14
CA ARG A 206 -10.30 -12.74 -8.46
C ARG A 206 -9.51 -13.11 -7.22
N ARG A 207 -9.65 -12.37 -6.11
CA ARG A 207 -8.97 -12.69 -4.85
C ARG A 207 -9.39 -14.06 -4.32
N VAL A 208 -10.68 -14.34 -4.26
CA VAL A 208 -11.19 -15.63 -3.77
C VAL A 208 -10.69 -16.80 -4.63
N ASN A 209 -10.66 -16.63 -5.94
CA ASN A 209 -10.14 -17.64 -6.85
C ASN A 209 -8.63 -17.87 -6.64
N GLU A 210 -7.87 -16.79 -6.42
CA GLU A 210 -6.44 -16.89 -6.17
C GLU A 210 -6.12 -17.51 -4.80
N GLU A 211 -6.92 -17.20 -3.78
CA GLU A 211 -6.81 -17.88 -2.48
C GLU A 211 -7.05 -19.40 -2.62
N LYS A 212 -8.09 -19.81 -3.37
CA LYS A 212 -8.35 -21.21 -3.66
C LYS A 212 -7.21 -21.87 -4.45
N ARG A 213 -6.66 -21.16 -5.44
CA ARG A 213 -5.49 -21.62 -6.20
C ARG A 213 -4.32 -21.87 -5.26
N PHE A 214 -3.94 -20.89 -4.45
CA PHE A 214 -2.83 -21.03 -3.51
C PHE A 214 -3.01 -22.19 -2.54
N GLU A 215 -4.22 -22.35 -1.97
CA GLU A 215 -4.55 -23.50 -1.13
C GLU A 215 -4.40 -24.83 -1.86
N SER A 216 -4.77 -24.90 -3.13
CA SER A 216 -4.66 -26.12 -3.92
C SER A 216 -3.24 -26.52 -4.24
N LEU A 217 -2.26 -25.60 -4.18
CA LEU A 217 -0.85 -25.90 -4.45
C LEU A 217 -0.23 -26.81 -3.39
N PHE A 218 -0.76 -26.79 -2.18
CA PHE A 218 -0.28 -27.69 -1.12
C PHE A 218 -0.68 -29.13 -1.43
N HIS A 219 0.22 -30.07 -1.17
CA HIS A 219 0.00 -31.52 -1.39
C HIS A 219 -0.16 -31.96 -2.86
N GLN A 220 0.09 -31.06 -3.82
CA GLN A 220 0.13 -31.43 -5.23
C GLN A 220 1.56 -31.79 -5.68
N PRO A 221 1.72 -32.79 -6.56
CA PRO A 221 3.00 -33.01 -7.20
C PRO A 221 3.40 -31.81 -8.06
N PHE A 222 4.70 -31.54 -8.19
CA PHE A 222 5.24 -30.35 -8.83
C PHE A 222 4.67 -30.07 -10.23
N TYR A 223 4.44 -31.10 -11.04
CA TYR A 223 3.86 -30.94 -12.38
C TYR A 223 2.42 -30.40 -12.36
N GLN A 224 1.63 -30.76 -11.33
CA GLN A 224 0.26 -30.23 -11.15
C GLN A 224 0.29 -28.78 -10.65
N LYS A 225 1.22 -28.46 -9.74
CA LYS A 225 1.45 -27.06 -9.30
C LYS A 225 1.78 -26.17 -10.49
N LEU A 226 2.68 -26.61 -11.39
CA LEU A 226 3.01 -25.89 -12.63
C LEU A 226 1.79 -25.68 -13.51
N GLN A 227 0.97 -26.70 -13.71
CA GLN A 227 -0.24 -26.60 -14.51
C GLN A 227 -1.26 -25.61 -13.92
N SER A 228 -1.37 -25.58 -12.59
CA SER A 228 -2.30 -24.68 -11.87
C SER A 228 -1.93 -23.20 -11.97
N VAL A 229 -0.69 -22.87 -12.34
CA VAL A 229 -0.19 -21.49 -12.44
C VAL A 229 0.15 -21.07 -13.87
N GLU A 230 -0.09 -21.94 -14.88
CA GLU A 230 0.30 -21.64 -16.27
C GLU A 230 -0.37 -20.38 -16.82
N ASP A 231 -1.60 -20.10 -16.44
CA ASP A 231 -2.36 -18.91 -16.79
C ASP A 231 -1.78 -17.60 -16.21
N LEU A 232 -0.99 -17.66 -15.13
CA LEU A 232 -0.33 -16.49 -14.54
C LEU A 232 0.76 -15.92 -15.45
N PHE A 233 1.24 -16.69 -16.41
CA PHE A 233 2.30 -16.23 -17.32
C PHE A 233 1.75 -15.46 -18.53
N GLY A 234 0.43 -15.44 -18.73
CA GLY A 234 -0.27 -14.65 -19.73
C GLY A 234 0.08 -14.97 -21.17
N ASP A 235 -0.47 -14.19 -22.10
CA ASP A 235 -0.08 -14.25 -23.51
C ASP A 235 1.33 -13.68 -23.68
N LYS A 236 2.18 -14.40 -24.42
CA LYS A 236 3.57 -13.99 -24.72
C LYS A 236 3.66 -12.64 -25.43
N SER A 237 2.55 -12.10 -25.92
CA SER A 237 2.49 -10.80 -26.59
C SER A 237 2.44 -9.60 -25.62
N ASP A 238 2.02 -9.78 -24.34
CA ASP A 238 1.96 -8.69 -23.35
C ASP A 238 2.66 -9.05 -22.03
N HIS A 239 3.98 -9.26 -22.13
CA HIS A 239 4.83 -9.59 -20.98
C HIS A 239 4.77 -8.58 -19.84
N ILE A 240 4.32 -7.37 -20.13
CA ILE A 240 4.34 -6.30 -19.16
C ILE A 240 3.07 -6.38 -18.29
N LYS A 241 1.91 -6.66 -18.89
CA LYS A 241 0.64 -6.87 -18.17
C LYS A 241 0.72 -8.12 -17.30
N ALA A 242 1.23 -9.21 -17.85
CA ALA A 242 1.47 -10.45 -17.13
C ALA A 242 2.36 -10.26 -15.88
N ARG A 243 3.41 -9.42 -15.96
CA ARG A 243 4.26 -9.12 -14.80
C ARG A 243 3.55 -8.32 -13.71
N ALA A 244 2.71 -7.36 -14.09
CA ALA A 244 1.94 -6.58 -13.12
C ALA A 244 0.91 -7.46 -12.40
N GLU A 245 0.19 -8.28 -13.17
CA GLU A 245 -0.77 -9.25 -12.62
C GLU A 245 -0.08 -10.28 -11.72
N LEU A 246 1.07 -10.80 -12.11
CA LEU A 246 1.85 -11.70 -11.28
C LEU A 246 2.35 -11.02 -10.00
N SER A 247 2.72 -9.74 -10.04
CA SER A 247 3.11 -9.02 -8.82
C SER A 247 1.96 -8.95 -7.82
N GLU A 248 0.72 -8.67 -8.29
CA GLU A 248 -0.46 -8.67 -7.42
C GLU A 248 -0.73 -10.05 -6.81
N VAL A 249 -0.55 -11.12 -7.60
CA VAL A 249 -0.68 -12.50 -7.11
C VAL A 249 0.37 -12.82 -6.04
N LEU A 250 1.63 -12.44 -6.27
CA LEU A 250 2.70 -12.66 -5.29
C LEU A 250 2.49 -11.85 -4.01
N ASP A 251 1.93 -10.65 -4.11
CA ASP A 251 1.54 -9.87 -2.93
C ASP A 251 0.50 -10.61 -2.10
N LEU A 252 -0.52 -11.18 -2.77
CA LEU A 252 -1.55 -11.97 -2.12
C LEU A 252 -0.98 -13.26 -1.48
N TRP A 253 -0.12 -13.99 -2.19
CA TRP A 253 0.52 -15.19 -1.64
C TRP A 253 1.37 -14.86 -0.41
N GLN A 254 2.11 -13.77 -0.45
CA GLN A 254 2.88 -13.29 0.69
C GLN A 254 1.97 -12.97 1.90
N GLU A 255 0.85 -12.27 1.67
CA GLU A 255 -0.15 -12.01 2.72
C GLU A 255 -0.67 -13.30 3.34
N MET A 256 -0.95 -14.32 2.52
CA MET A 256 -1.47 -15.61 2.98
C MET A 256 -0.43 -16.39 3.79
N ILE A 257 0.85 -16.40 3.37
CA ILE A 257 1.95 -17.03 4.10
C ILE A 257 2.16 -16.34 5.45
N VAL A 258 2.22 -15.00 5.48
CA VAL A 258 2.38 -14.23 6.73
C VAL A 258 1.20 -14.44 7.66
N ALA A 259 -0.03 -14.54 7.13
CA ALA A 259 -1.20 -14.85 7.94
C ALA A 259 -1.10 -16.23 8.60
N ARG A 260 -0.63 -17.26 7.86
CA ARG A 260 -0.39 -18.59 8.42
C ARG A 260 0.70 -18.60 9.48
N LEU A 261 1.77 -17.83 9.30
CA LEU A 261 2.82 -17.67 10.31
C LEU A 261 2.27 -17.07 11.61
N ARG A 262 1.35 -16.10 11.52
CA ARG A 262 0.72 -15.49 12.69
C ARG A 262 -0.30 -16.40 13.36
N THR A 263 -1.08 -17.18 12.60
CA THR A 263 -2.10 -18.10 13.13
C THR A 263 -1.49 -19.41 13.64
N GLY A 264 -0.39 -19.88 13.07
CA GLY A 264 0.38 -20.99 13.61
C GLY A 264 0.98 -20.70 14.99
N ALA A 265 1.11 -19.41 15.35
CA ALA A 265 1.46 -18.97 16.71
C ALA A 265 0.24 -18.85 17.64
N VAL A 266 -0.99 -18.78 17.12
CA VAL A 266 -2.26 -18.67 17.88
C VAL A 266 -3.30 -19.46 17.09
N GLY A 267 -3.61 -20.66 17.51
CA GLY A 267 -4.53 -21.56 16.82
C GLY A 267 -5.87 -20.89 16.47
N GLY A 268 -6.21 -20.94 15.19
CA GLY A 268 -7.58 -20.81 14.74
C GLY A 268 -7.95 -19.56 13.95
N ILE A 269 -8.71 -19.83 12.94
CA ILE A 269 -9.64 -19.02 12.14
C ILE A 269 -9.05 -18.55 10.80
N MET A 270 -9.10 -19.42 9.84
CA MET A 270 -9.24 -19.04 8.43
C MET A 270 -10.68 -19.32 7.97
N THR A 271 -11.21 -18.38 7.24
CA THR A 271 -12.59 -18.28 6.77
C THR A 271 -13.01 -19.46 5.93
N GLY A 272 -14.06 -20.18 6.34
CA GLY A 272 -14.95 -20.96 5.43
C GLY A 272 -14.37 -22.13 4.65
N VAL A 273 -13.08 -22.40 4.71
CA VAL A 273 -12.45 -23.59 4.15
C VAL A 273 -12.31 -24.63 5.25
N ASP A 274 -12.80 -25.82 4.99
CA ASP A 274 -12.86 -26.96 5.86
C ASP A 274 -11.52 -27.16 6.62
N SER A 275 -11.49 -26.81 7.91
CA SER A 275 -10.30 -26.84 8.77
C SER A 275 -9.71 -28.25 8.97
N SER A 276 -10.34 -29.25 8.39
CA SER A 276 -9.97 -30.66 8.50
C SER A 276 -8.76 -31.05 7.64
N LYS A 277 -8.26 -30.16 6.77
CA LYS A 277 -7.11 -30.41 5.88
C LYS A 277 -5.87 -29.56 6.17
N ASN A 278 -5.88 -28.76 7.23
CA ASN A 278 -4.70 -27.99 7.63
C ASN A 278 -3.69 -28.92 8.33
N GLU A 279 -2.88 -29.60 7.56
CA GLU A 279 -1.65 -30.21 8.07
C GLU A 279 -0.73 -29.09 8.59
N ASN A 280 -0.09 -29.35 9.74
CA ASN A 280 0.86 -28.45 10.40
C ASN A 280 2.09 -28.23 9.50
N ILE A 281 2.04 -27.21 8.64
CA ILE A 281 3.24 -26.76 7.95
C ILE A 281 4.16 -26.16 8.99
N ALA A 282 5.40 -26.65 9.02
CA ALA A 282 6.35 -26.16 10.00
C ALA A 282 6.64 -24.65 9.80
N PRO A 283 6.74 -23.84 10.87
CA PRO A 283 7.05 -22.42 10.75
C PRO A 283 8.30 -22.13 9.91
N LYS A 284 9.27 -23.03 9.94
CA LYS A 284 10.49 -22.93 9.12
C LYS A 284 10.20 -22.99 7.62
N GLU A 285 9.25 -23.82 7.19
CA GLU A 285 8.83 -23.93 5.79
C GLU A 285 8.08 -22.68 5.34
N LEU A 286 7.19 -22.16 6.17
CA LEU A 286 6.49 -20.90 5.90
C LEU A 286 7.46 -19.71 5.77
N ILE A 287 8.50 -19.66 6.60
CA ILE A 287 9.55 -18.63 6.50
C ILE A 287 10.35 -18.80 5.20
N ALA A 288 10.67 -20.03 4.80
CA ALA A 288 11.36 -20.28 3.54
C ALA A 288 10.51 -19.83 2.33
N MET A 289 9.21 -20.15 2.36
CA MET A 289 8.26 -19.70 1.33
C MET A 289 8.16 -18.16 1.28
N GLU A 290 8.04 -17.50 2.43
CA GLU A 290 7.99 -16.03 2.51
C GLU A 290 9.24 -15.39 1.90
N ASN A 291 10.42 -15.85 2.28
CA ASN A 291 11.70 -15.39 1.73
C ASN A 291 11.77 -15.60 0.20
N CYS A 292 11.27 -16.74 -0.29
CA CYS A 292 11.25 -17.05 -1.72
C CYS A 292 10.30 -16.12 -2.48
N VAL A 293 9.10 -15.84 -1.95
CA VAL A 293 8.16 -14.89 -2.55
C VAL A 293 8.73 -13.47 -2.54
N ALA A 294 9.36 -13.05 -1.44
CA ALA A 294 10.02 -11.74 -1.36
C ALA A 294 11.17 -11.61 -2.40
N ALA A 295 11.98 -12.66 -2.56
CA ALA A 295 13.03 -12.72 -3.58
C ALA A 295 12.45 -12.68 -5.00
N ALA A 296 11.34 -13.39 -5.25
CA ALA A 296 10.66 -13.38 -6.54
C ALA A 296 10.12 -11.98 -6.89
N LYS A 297 9.53 -11.27 -5.94
CA LYS A 297 9.08 -9.87 -6.11
C LYS A 297 10.24 -8.94 -6.46
N ALA A 298 11.39 -9.10 -5.80
CA ALA A 298 12.61 -8.37 -6.15
C ALA A 298 13.08 -8.73 -7.57
N GLY A 299 13.12 -10.01 -7.93
CA GLY A 299 13.49 -10.49 -9.25
C GLY A 299 12.60 -9.99 -10.38
N LEU A 300 11.27 -9.85 -10.13
CA LEU A 300 10.37 -9.20 -11.08
C LEU A 300 10.78 -7.75 -11.39
N ARG A 301 11.27 -7.03 -10.39
CA ARG A 301 11.76 -5.65 -10.54
C ARG A 301 13.08 -5.60 -11.34
N GLU A 302 13.89 -6.65 -11.27
CA GLU A 302 15.19 -6.79 -11.98
C GLU A 302 15.05 -7.42 -13.38
N ASN A 303 13.83 -7.61 -13.87
CA ASN A 303 13.54 -8.22 -15.17
C ASN A 303 13.90 -9.72 -15.29
N ILE A 304 14.02 -10.45 -14.20
CA ILE A 304 14.14 -11.91 -14.24
C ILE A 304 12.85 -12.51 -14.85
N HIS A 305 12.99 -13.62 -15.56
CA HIS A 305 11.88 -14.27 -16.24
C HIS A 305 10.79 -14.72 -15.23
N PRO A 306 9.51 -14.29 -15.37
CA PRO A 306 8.45 -14.56 -14.38
C PRO A 306 8.29 -16.04 -14.05
N ARG A 307 8.36 -16.90 -15.06
CA ARG A 307 8.19 -18.35 -14.89
C ARG A 307 9.22 -18.95 -13.93
N LEU A 308 10.50 -18.58 -14.07
CA LEU A 308 11.58 -19.07 -13.18
C LEU A 308 11.32 -18.69 -11.71
N LEU A 309 10.82 -17.46 -11.50
CA LEU A 309 10.52 -16.97 -10.15
C LEU A 309 9.36 -17.74 -9.50
N VAL A 310 8.33 -18.08 -10.28
CA VAL A 310 7.18 -18.85 -9.78
C VAL A 310 7.58 -20.31 -9.57
N GLU A 311 8.34 -20.93 -10.49
CA GLU A 311 8.84 -22.28 -10.35
C GLU A 311 9.65 -22.45 -9.06
N ASP A 312 10.46 -21.47 -8.70
CA ASP A 312 11.25 -21.45 -7.46
C ASP A 312 10.35 -21.43 -6.22
N ILE A 313 9.28 -20.62 -6.25
CA ILE A 313 8.28 -20.60 -5.18
C ILE A 313 7.59 -21.96 -5.06
N LEU A 314 7.15 -22.56 -6.18
CA LEU A 314 6.44 -23.84 -6.18
C LEU A 314 7.27 -24.99 -5.60
N LEU A 315 8.61 -24.92 -5.72
CA LEU A 315 9.53 -25.89 -5.11
C LEU A 315 9.57 -25.79 -3.58
N GLN A 316 9.26 -24.61 -3.01
CA GLN A 316 9.24 -24.39 -1.57
C GLN A 316 7.89 -24.76 -0.93
N ILE A 317 6.83 -24.87 -1.72
CA ILE A 317 5.50 -25.29 -1.25
C ILE A 317 5.53 -26.81 -1.05
N PRO A 318 5.24 -27.33 0.15
CA PRO A 318 5.27 -28.76 0.44
C PRO A 318 4.23 -29.57 -0.35
#